data_4253a8fc611c3338e03f2987155ab360
#
_entry.id   4253a8fc611c3338e03f2987155ab360
#
_cell.length_a   1.000
_cell.length_b   1.000
_cell.length_c   1.000
_cell.angle_alpha   90.00
_cell.angle_beta   90.00
_cell.angle_gamma   90.00
#
_symmetry.space_group_name_H-M   'P 1'
#
loop_
_entity.id
_entity.type
_entity.pdbx_description
1 polymer ?
#
loop_
_entity_poly.entity_id
_entity_poly.type
_entity_poly.pdbx_seq_one_letter_code
_entity_poly.pdbx_strand_id
1 'polypeptide(L)'
;MKLPRDLSGAQLASLLRRYGYEVTRQTGSHLRLTSSAKAGQHHVTIPAHRSLRVGTLSGILADVALYLEIDKEALTEELFGK
;
A
#
# COMPACT_ATOMS: atom_id res chain seq x y z
N MET A 1 5.85 10.41 -11.85
CA MET A 1 4.76 9.45 -12.02
C MET A 1 3.53 9.91 -11.28
N LYS A 2 2.42 9.95 -11.97
CA LYS A 2 1.17 10.35 -11.37
C LYS A 2 0.52 9.22 -10.60
N LEU A 3 0.00 9.52 -9.43
CA LEU A 3 -0.74 8.56 -8.65
C LEU A 3 -2.22 8.62 -9.03
N PRO A 4 -2.92 7.47 -8.96
CA PRO A 4 -4.35 7.47 -9.27
C PRO A 4 -5.13 8.28 -8.24
N ARG A 5 -6.22 8.89 -8.66
CA ARG A 5 -7.03 9.74 -7.79
C ARG A 5 -8.23 9.03 -7.19
N ASP A 6 -8.67 7.97 -7.83
CA ASP A 6 -9.90 7.29 -7.39
C ASP A 6 -9.63 5.91 -6.83
N LEU A 7 -8.46 5.73 -6.23
CA LEU A 7 -8.11 4.44 -5.67
C LEU A 7 -8.68 4.32 -4.26
N SER A 8 -9.40 3.23 -4.01
CA SER A 8 -9.93 2.97 -2.69
C SER A 8 -8.88 2.27 -1.84
N GLY A 9 -9.08 2.32 -0.51
CA GLY A 9 -8.20 1.59 0.39
C GLY A 9 -8.23 0.10 0.12
N ALA A 10 -9.42 -0.44 -0.17
CA ALA A 10 -9.54 -1.88 -0.47
C ALA A 10 -8.80 -2.25 -1.74
N GLN A 11 -8.84 -1.38 -2.75
CA GLN A 11 -8.11 -1.63 -3.99
C GLN A 11 -6.61 -1.63 -3.75
N LEU A 12 -6.13 -0.67 -2.97
CA LEU A 12 -4.70 -0.63 -2.64
C LEU A 12 -4.29 -1.88 -1.87
N ALA A 13 -5.09 -2.29 -0.90
CA ALA A 13 -4.79 -3.50 -0.14
C ALA A 13 -4.68 -4.71 -1.06
N SER A 14 -5.57 -4.80 -2.04
CA SER A 14 -5.54 -5.89 -3.00
C SER A 14 -4.27 -5.86 -3.85
N LEU A 15 -3.86 -4.67 -4.29
CA LEU A 15 -2.65 -4.53 -5.08
C LEU A 15 -1.39 -4.91 -4.29
N LEU A 16 -1.37 -4.57 -3.01
CA LEU A 16 -0.19 -4.84 -2.19
C LEU A 16 -0.03 -6.32 -1.85
N ARG A 17 -1.05 -7.14 -2.11
CA ARG A 17 -0.90 -8.59 -1.90
C ARG A 17 0.22 -9.16 -2.76
N ARG A 18 0.52 -8.54 -3.86
CA ARG A 18 1.62 -8.92 -4.73
C ARG A 18 2.96 -8.94 -4.00
N TYR A 19 3.07 -8.13 -2.94
CA TYR A 19 4.31 -8.01 -2.17
C TYR A 19 4.21 -8.68 -0.82
N GLY A 20 3.25 -9.60 -0.68
CA GLY A 20 3.13 -10.36 0.56
C GLY A 20 2.29 -9.69 1.64
N TYR A 21 1.65 -8.56 1.33
CA TYR A 21 0.80 -7.90 2.30
C TYR A 21 -0.57 -8.54 2.34
N GLU A 22 -1.05 -8.83 3.53
CA GLU A 22 -2.39 -9.35 3.72
C GLU A 22 -3.07 -8.57 4.82
N VAL A 23 -4.38 -8.43 4.70
CA VAL A 23 -5.16 -7.75 5.72
C VAL A 23 -5.19 -8.66 6.93
N THR A 24 -4.52 -8.25 8.00
CA THR A 24 -4.46 -9.01 9.23
C THR A 24 -5.40 -8.47 10.29
N ARG A 25 -5.93 -7.27 10.08
CA ARG A 25 -6.87 -6.69 11.03
C ARG A 25 -7.68 -5.61 10.33
N GLN A 26 -8.95 -5.53 10.66
CA GLN A 26 -9.80 -4.48 10.15
C GLN A 26 -10.62 -3.93 11.31
N THR A 27 -10.54 -2.63 11.51
CA THR A 27 -11.29 -1.96 12.56
C THR A 27 -11.91 -0.71 11.97
N GLY A 28 -13.26 -0.66 11.99
CA GLY A 28 -13.96 0.51 11.47
C GLY A 28 -13.49 0.87 10.07
N SER A 29 -12.85 2.01 9.95
CA SER A 29 -12.46 2.54 8.66
C SER A 29 -10.99 2.35 8.35
N HIS A 30 -10.33 1.38 9.01
CA HIS A 30 -8.90 1.14 8.79
C HIS A 30 -8.63 -0.33 8.50
N LEU A 31 -7.76 -0.56 7.53
CA LEU A 31 -7.26 -1.90 7.20
C LEU A 31 -5.80 -1.97 7.61
N ARG A 32 -5.46 -2.93 8.45
CA ARG A 32 -4.07 -3.15 8.80
C ARG A 32 -3.54 -4.32 7.98
N LEU A 33 -2.49 -4.05 7.22
CA LEU A 33 -1.86 -5.06 6.38
C LEU A 33 -0.51 -5.42 6.97
N THR A 34 -0.13 -6.67 6.80
CA THR A 34 1.14 -7.17 7.29
C THR A 34 1.83 -7.97 6.20
N SER A 35 3.11 -7.74 6.02
CA SER A 35 3.95 -8.50 5.09
C SER A 35 5.12 -9.10 5.84
N SER A 36 5.48 -10.32 5.47
CA SER A 36 6.68 -10.99 5.96
C SER A 36 7.62 -11.29 4.80
N ALA A 37 7.54 -10.51 3.73
CA ALA A 37 8.34 -10.76 2.52
C ALA A 37 9.82 -10.58 2.77
N LYS A 38 10.18 -9.72 3.71
CA LYS A 38 11.56 -9.48 4.07
C LYS A 38 11.80 -9.95 5.50
N ALA A 39 13.03 -9.84 5.97
CA ALA A 39 13.35 -10.15 7.35
C ALA A 39 12.57 -9.22 8.26
N GLY A 40 11.80 -9.81 9.18
CA GLY A 40 10.93 -9.03 10.03
C GLY A 40 9.63 -8.66 9.35
N GLN A 41 8.60 -8.49 10.14
CA GLN A 41 7.29 -8.14 9.63
C GLN A 41 7.16 -6.64 9.47
N HIS A 42 6.36 -6.23 8.50
CA HIS A 42 6.06 -4.83 8.28
C HIS A 42 4.55 -4.64 8.26
N HIS A 43 4.10 -3.63 8.97
CA HIS A 43 2.68 -3.31 9.06
C HIS A 43 2.42 -1.95 8.44
N VAL A 44 1.35 -1.85 7.65
CA VAL A 44 0.86 -0.57 7.18
C VAL A 44 -0.62 -0.50 7.45
N THR A 45 -1.09 0.71 7.73
CA THR A 45 -2.51 0.95 7.95
C THR A 45 -3.04 1.77 6.79
N ILE A 46 -4.09 1.28 6.17
CA ILE A 46 -4.70 1.91 5.02
C ILE A 46 -6.12 2.32 5.39
N PRO A 47 -6.47 3.61 5.24
CA PRO A 47 -7.85 4.01 5.48
C PRO A 47 -8.77 3.30 4.48
N ALA A 48 -9.87 2.76 4.97
CA ALA A 48 -10.81 2.05 4.11
C ALA A 48 -11.75 3.04 3.43
N HIS A 49 -11.19 4.11 2.88
CA HIS A 49 -11.95 5.15 2.20
C HIS A 49 -12.18 4.77 0.75
N ARG A 50 -13.26 5.30 0.21
CA ARG A 50 -13.59 5.07 -1.19
C ARG A 50 -12.53 5.64 -2.13
N SER A 51 -11.98 6.80 -1.78
CA SER A 51 -10.91 7.44 -2.54
C SER A 51 -9.83 7.88 -1.59
N LEU A 52 -8.64 7.32 -1.74
CA LEU A 52 -7.51 7.71 -0.92
C LEU A 52 -6.96 9.04 -1.38
N ARG A 53 -6.62 9.89 -0.42
CA ARG A 53 -5.95 11.15 -0.75
C ARG A 53 -4.57 10.84 -1.29
N VAL A 54 -4.13 11.65 -2.24
CA VAL A 54 -2.83 11.45 -2.88
C VAL A 54 -1.70 11.45 -1.86
N GLY A 55 -1.75 12.35 -0.88
CA GLY A 55 -0.72 12.39 0.16
C GLY A 55 -0.69 11.12 0.99
N THR A 56 -1.86 10.60 1.35
CA THR A 56 -1.95 9.36 2.11
C THR A 56 -1.39 8.20 1.30
N LEU A 57 -1.80 8.11 0.04
CA LEU A 57 -1.31 7.07 -0.85
C LEU A 57 0.19 7.15 -1.03
N SER A 58 0.71 8.34 -1.25
CA SER A 58 2.14 8.55 -1.43
C SER A 58 2.93 8.11 -0.21
N GLY A 59 2.42 8.42 0.99
CA GLY A 59 3.09 8.03 2.23
C GLY A 59 3.10 6.52 2.42
N ILE A 60 2.00 5.86 2.09
CA ILE A 60 1.94 4.40 2.19
C ILE A 60 2.93 3.76 1.23
N LEU A 61 3.00 4.27 0.01
CA LEU A 61 3.92 3.72 -0.98
C LEU A 61 5.38 3.92 -0.57
N ALA A 62 5.69 5.08 0.03
CA ALA A 62 7.05 5.34 0.51
C ALA A 62 7.42 4.33 1.60
N ASP A 63 6.50 4.07 2.51
CA ASP A 63 6.72 3.14 3.61
C ASP A 63 6.92 1.71 3.10
N VAL A 64 6.09 1.30 2.16
CA VAL A 64 6.20 -0.03 1.57
C VAL A 64 7.50 -0.18 0.79
N ALA A 65 7.85 0.84 0.01
CA ALA A 65 9.09 0.80 -0.78
C ALA A 65 10.31 0.68 0.12
N LEU A 66 10.30 1.39 1.24
CA LEU A 66 11.40 1.31 2.19
C LEU A 66 11.56 -0.10 2.76
N TYR A 67 10.45 -0.71 3.14
CA TYR A 67 10.50 -2.07 3.67
C TYR A 67 10.98 -3.07 2.62
N LEU A 68 10.49 -2.93 1.39
CA LEU A 68 10.85 -3.84 0.32
C LEU A 68 12.24 -3.56 -0.26
N GLU A 69 12.85 -2.45 0.15
CA GLU A 69 14.17 -2.04 -0.33
C GLU A 69 14.18 -1.81 -1.83
N ILE A 70 13.13 -1.18 -2.33
CA ILE A 70 13.03 -0.84 -3.73
C ILE A 70 12.75 0.65 -3.85
N ASP A 71 12.98 1.17 -5.03
CA ASP A 71 12.72 2.58 -5.31
C ASP A 71 11.22 2.84 -5.33
N LYS A 72 10.81 3.94 -4.72
CA LYS A 72 9.39 4.28 -4.66
C LYS A 72 8.79 4.46 -6.05
N GLU A 73 9.55 5.05 -6.97
CA GLU A 73 9.08 5.22 -8.34
C GLU A 73 8.91 3.87 -9.04
N ALA A 74 9.83 2.94 -8.79
CA ALA A 74 9.71 1.60 -9.36
C ALA A 74 8.46 0.90 -8.83
N LEU A 75 8.21 1.03 -7.53
CA LEU A 75 7.00 0.44 -6.94
C LEU A 75 5.74 1.06 -7.55
N THR A 76 5.73 2.38 -7.66
CA THR A 76 4.58 3.08 -8.23
C THR A 76 4.33 2.64 -9.66
N GLU A 77 5.41 2.48 -10.42
CA GLU A 77 5.30 2.04 -11.80
C GLU A 77 4.72 0.64 -11.90
N GLU A 78 5.17 -0.25 -11.03
CA GLU A 78 4.65 -1.62 -11.04
C GLU A 78 3.17 -1.69 -10.71
N LEU A 79 2.74 -0.87 -9.77
CA LEU A 79 1.35 -0.92 -9.32
C LEU A 79 0.40 -0.21 -10.28
N PHE A 80 0.81 0.91 -10.83
CA PHE A 80 -0.10 1.79 -11.55
C PHE A 80 0.34 2.11 -12.98
N GLY A 81 1.55 1.75 -13.33
CA GLY A 81 2.02 1.99 -14.68
C GLY A 81 1.52 0.95 -15.64
N LYS A 82 1.72 1.21 -16.91
CA LYS A 82 1.29 0.26 -17.95
C LYS A 82 2.39 -0.71 -18.34
#